data_21277cb6f7c17e937bae604fc73126d9
#
_entry.id   21277cb6f7c17e937bae604fc73126d9
#
_cell.length_a   1.000
_cell.length_b   1.000
_cell.length_c   1.000
_cell.angle_alpha   90.00
_cell.angle_beta   90.00
_cell.angle_gamma   90.00
#
_symmetry.space_group_name_H-M   'P 1'
#
loop_
_entity.id
_entity.type
_entity.pdbx_description
1 polymer ?
#
loop_
_entity_poly.entity_id
_entity_poly.type
_entity_poly.pdbx_seq_one_letter_code
_entity_poly.pdbx_strand_id
1 'polypeptide(L)'
;MQAKGENVFKVRAYSKASDVIKSLPYAISEIVEEPDRLRDIPGFGEAIVAKVQELVQTGQLKLLESLLGEMPDGVLELVQIPGIGPATAFSAAQDLGIGSFSDLADSIESGVFQSLPRITEKNSLSILRHVNMRIEQGVRISIGRAQDCAADVMMELESRCSGIAKITVAGSIRRGTELVSNINFICAVDEKTEIRTVINAFTTLSNTHIVLMHDDSSAKFSDKSGLEFSIKVVKMESFGGALVYATGSIAHGEKLKEIAVDAGLELSPDGLFELESGLPI
;
A
#
# COMPACT_ATOMS: atom_id res chain seq x y z
N MET A 1 20.41 -1.25 -8.25
CA MET A 1 21.57 -1.24 -9.18
C MET A 1 21.74 0.10 -9.88
N GLN A 2 20.84 0.48 -10.78
CA GLN A 2 20.98 1.71 -11.57
C GLN A 2 21.01 2.97 -10.69
N ALA A 3 20.19 3.03 -9.66
CA ALA A 3 20.15 4.14 -8.69
C ALA A 3 21.48 4.33 -7.94
N LYS A 4 22.19 3.25 -7.66
CA LYS A 4 23.52 3.25 -6.98
C LYS A 4 24.70 3.42 -7.91
N GLY A 5 24.47 3.67 -9.20
CA GLY A 5 25.56 3.83 -10.18
C GLY A 5 26.35 2.54 -10.47
N GLU A 6 25.74 1.37 -10.27
CA GLU A 6 26.34 0.08 -10.61
C GLU A 6 26.76 0.02 -12.09
N ASN A 7 27.71 -0.86 -12.40
CA ASN A 7 28.24 -1.03 -13.73
C ASN A 7 27.11 -1.19 -14.78
N VAL A 8 27.11 -0.31 -15.77
CA VAL A 8 26.07 -0.23 -16.81
C VAL A 8 25.89 -1.55 -17.58
N PHE A 9 26.98 -2.30 -17.80
CA PHE A 9 26.92 -3.61 -18.46
C PHE A 9 26.18 -4.64 -17.59
N LYS A 10 26.41 -4.60 -16.27
CA LYS A 10 25.72 -5.46 -15.32
C LYS A 10 24.22 -5.13 -15.30
N VAL A 11 23.85 -3.86 -15.20
CA VAL A 11 22.45 -3.41 -15.26
C VAL A 11 21.77 -3.86 -16.55
N ARG A 12 22.41 -3.66 -17.70
CA ARG A 12 21.88 -4.09 -19.00
C ARG A 12 21.71 -5.60 -19.11
N ALA A 13 22.64 -6.39 -18.53
CA ALA A 13 22.52 -7.84 -18.53
C ALA A 13 21.26 -8.31 -17.78
N TYR A 14 20.98 -7.74 -16.61
CA TYR A 14 19.76 -8.07 -15.86
C TYR A 14 18.49 -7.61 -16.59
N SER A 15 18.47 -6.39 -17.17
CA SER A 15 17.33 -5.93 -17.97
C SER A 15 17.06 -6.86 -19.14
N LYS A 16 18.11 -7.20 -19.91
CA LYS A 16 17.98 -8.11 -21.04
C LYS A 16 17.46 -9.49 -20.62
N ALA A 17 17.98 -10.03 -19.52
CA ALA A 17 17.50 -11.31 -18.98
C ALA A 17 16.01 -11.25 -18.60
N SER A 18 15.58 -10.17 -17.95
CA SER A 18 14.16 -9.94 -17.61
C SER A 18 13.28 -9.89 -18.85
N ASP A 19 13.69 -9.17 -19.90
CA ASP A 19 12.91 -9.04 -21.13
C ASP A 19 12.83 -10.37 -21.88
N VAL A 20 13.93 -11.14 -21.91
CA VAL A 20 13.94 -12.48 -22.50
C VAL A 20 13.02 -13.42 -21.75
N ILE A 21 13.06 -13.45 -20.39
CA ILE A 21 12.16 -14.28 -19.57
C ILE A 21 10.69 -13.96 -19.87
N LYS A 22 10.33 -12.68 -19.97
CA LYS A 22 8.96 -12.26 -20.31
C LYS A 22 8.49 -12.69 -21.69
N SER A 23 9.42 -12.90 -22.62
CA SER A 23 9.14 -13.28 -24.00
C SER A 23 9.17 -14.80 -24.25
N LEU A 24 9.54 -15.61 -23.25
CA LEU A 24 9.56 -17.07 -23.39
C LEU A 24 8.14 -17.61 -23.59
N PRO A 25 7.95 -18.58 -24.50
CA PRO A 25 6.64 -19.20 -24.73
C PRO A 25 6.25 -20.24 -23.66
N TYR A 26 7.09 -20.44 -22.65
CA TYR A 26 6.92 -21.40 -21.55
C TYR A 26 7.42 -20.78 -20.25
N ALA A 27 7.01 -21.35 -19.11
CA ALA A 27 7.47 -20.89 -17.81
C ALA A 27 8.94 -21.29 -17.58
N ILE A 28 9.77 -20.35 -17.11
CA ILE A 28 11.17 -20.63 -16.86
C ILE A 28 11.38 -21.72 -15.80
N SER A 29 10.41 -21.90 -14.91
CA SER A 29 10.37 -22.98 -13.90
C SER A 29 10.36 -24.38 -14.51
N GLU A 30 9.91 -24.54 -15.77
CA GLU A 30 9.89 -25.83 -16.45
C GLU A 30 11.29 -26.33 -16.85
N ILE A 31 12.26 -25.42 -16.98
CA ILE A 31 13.62 -25.75 -17.41
C ILE A 31 14.68 -25.39 -16.36
N VAL A 32 14.28 -24.94 -15.18
CA VAL A 32 15.21 -24.44 -14.13
C VAL A 32 16.17 -25.52 -13.64
N GLU A 33 15.77 -26.79 -13.65
CA GLU A 33 16.59 -27.94 -13.24
C GLU A 33 17.59 -28.38 -14.36
N GLU A 34 17.53 -27.76 -15.55
CA GLU A 34 18.38 -28.05 -16.67
C GLU A 34 19.32 -26.87 -16.97
N PRO A 35 20.48 -26.73 -16.28
CA PRO A 35 21.36 -25.56 -16.42
C PRO A 35 21.85 -25.30 -17.84
N ASP A 36 22.01 -26.36 -18.64
CA ASP A 36 22.47 -26.23 -20.03
C ASP A 36 21.39 -25.58 -20.91
N ARG A 37 20.13 -25.94 -20.72
CA ARG A 37 19.01 -25.30 -21.43
C ARG A 37 18.84 -23.83 -21.01
N LEU A 38 19.12 -23.48 -19.75
CA LEU A 38 19.14 -22.09 -19.31
C LEU A 38 20.29 -21.31 -19.97
N ARG A 39 21.46 -21.91 -20.14
CA ARG A 39 22.62 -21.28 -20.83
C ARG A 39 22.39 -21.06 -22.33
N ASP A 40 21.56 -21.91 -22.95
CA ASP A 40 21.19 -21.77 -24.37
C ASP A 40 20.28 -20.56 -24.62
N ILE A 41 19.71 -19.98 -23.58
CA ILE A 41 18.88 -18.76 -23.69
C ILE A 41 19.80 -17.56 -23.99
N PRO A 42 19.54 -16.80 -25.06
CA PRO A 42 20.40 -15.66 -25.44
C PRO A 42 20.51 -14.61 -24.34
N GLY A 43 21.72 -14.40 -23.83
CA GLY A 43 22.03 -13.43 -22.78
C GLY A 43 22.03 -13.99 -21.36
N PHE A 44 21.87 -15.32 -21.22
CA PHE A 44 21.99 -16.01 -19.93
C PHE A 44 23.43 -16.52 -19.76
N GLY A 45 24.27 -15.70 -19.12
CA GLY A 45 25.56 -16.16 -18.59
C GLY A 45 25.40 -16.87 -17.24
N GLU A 46 26.47 -17.50 -16.77
CA GLU A 46 26.48 -18.28 -15.50
C GLU A 46 25.88 -17.52 -14.31
N ALA A 47 26.19 -16.22 -14.19
CA ALA A 47 25.65 -15.38 -13.10
C ALA A 47 24.13 -15.20 -13.18
N ILE A 48 23.55 -15.11 -14.38
CA ILE A 48 22.09 -15.00 -14.56
C ILE A 48 21.43 -16.35 -14.32
N VAL A 49 21.99 -17.44 -14.84
CA VAL A 49 21.51 -18.81 -14.62
C VAL A 49 21.41 -19.10 -13.12
N ALA A 50 22.49 -18.85 -12.35
CA ALA A 50 22.51 -19.04 -10.91
C ALA A 50 21.41 -18.21 -10.17
N LYS A 51 21.16 -16.98 -10.63
CA LYS A 51 20.14 -16.12 -10.05
C LYS A 51 18.71 -16.55 -10.38
N VAL A 52 18.50 -17.08 -11.58
CA VAL A 52 17.21 -17.67 -11.97
C VAL A 52 16.93 -18.92 -11.16
N GLN A 53 17.92 -19.81 -11.00
CA GLN A 53 17.79 -20.99 -10.15
C GLN A 53 17.51 -20.65 -8.71
N GLU A 54 18.28 -19.72 -8.11
CA GLU A 54 18.06 -19.23 -6.74
C GLU A 54 16.60 -18.73 -6.57
N LEU A 55 16.12 -17.88 -7.47
CA LEU A 55 14.79 -17.30 -7.39
C LEU A 55 13.67 -18.34 -7.52
N VAL A 56 13.78 -19.25 -8.49
CA VAL A 56 12.73 -20.25 -8.72
C VAL A 56 12.68 -21.31 -7.60
N GLN A 57 13.86 -21.73 -7.10
CA GLN A 57 13.95 -22.75 -6.07
C GLN A 57 13.58 -22.24 -4.67
N THR A 58 13.92 -20.99 -4.37
CA THR A 58 13.76 -20.44 -3.01
C THR A 58 12.64 -19.41 -2.88
N GLY A 59 12.13 -18.90 -4.00
CA GLY A 59 11.21 -17.74 -4.02
C GLY A 59 11.89 -16.41 -3.67
N GLN A 60 13.17 -16.42 -3.35
CA GLN A 60 13.93 -15.26 -2.87
C GLN A 60 15.21 -15.06 -3.71
N LEU A 61 15.71 -13.83 -3.74
CA LEU A 61 16.93 -13.47 -4.42
C LEU A 61 17.80 -12.63 -3.49
N LYS A 62 18.82 -13.22 -2.87
CA LYS A 62 19.73 -12.56 -1.90
C LYS A 62 20.28 -11.23 -2.43
N LEU A 63 20.58 -11.17 -3.74
CA LEU A 63 21.04 -9.93 -4.37
C LEU A 63 19.97 -8.83 -4.31
N LEU A 64 18.70 -9.17 -4.52
CA LEU A 64 17.60 -8.21 -4.44
C LEU A 64 17.40 -7.73 -3.00
N GLU A 65 17.41 -8.64 -2.04
CA GLU A 65 17.29 -8.32 -0.61
C GLU A 65 18.41 -7.39 -0.14
N SER A 66 19.67 -7.70 -0.51
CA SER A 66 20.80 -6.82 -0.23
C SER A 66 20.64 -5.44 -0.85
N LEU A 67 20.22 -5.36 -2.11
CA LEU A 67 20.00 -4.08 -2.79
C LEU A 67 18.86 -3.28 -2.17
N LEU A 68 17.78 -3.92 -1.74
CA LEU A 68 16.65 -3.28 -1.05
C LEU A 68 17.06 -2.78 0.33
N GLY A 69 17.80 -3.57 1.10
CA GLY A 69 18.29 -3.17 2.42
C GLY A 69 19.27 -1.99 2.41
N GLU A 70 19.90 -1.72 1.26
CA GLU A 70 20.81 -0.60 1.07
C GLU A 70 20.13 0.63 0.41
N MET A 71 18.86 0.51 0.05
CA MET A 71 18.11 1.59 -0.61
C MET A 71 17.47 2.51 0.43
N PRO A 72 17.64 3.83 0.36
CA PRO A 72 16.86 4.74 1.17
C PRO A 72 15.36 4.58 0.93
N ASP A 73 14.56 4.82 1.97
CA ASP A 73 13.10 4.84 1.86
C ASP A 73 12.64 5.81 0.75
N GLY A 74 11.56 5.47 0.04
CA GLY A 74 10.96 6.32 -1.00
C GLY A 74 11.59 6.22 -2.39
N VAL A 75 12.83 5.73 -2.56
CA VAL A 75 13.50 5.68 -3.89
C VAL A 75 12.66 4.96 -4.94
N LEU A 76 12.06 3.82 -4.59
CA LEU A 76 11.26 3.02 -5.52
C LEU A 76 9.95 3.70 -5.91
N GLU A 77 9.42 4.57 -5.07
CA GLU A 77 8.23 5.37 -5.35
C GLU A 77 8.58 6.58 -6.21
N LEU A 78 9.63 7.29 -5.84
CA LEU A 78 10.09 8.48 -6.56
C LEU A 78 10.44 8.18 -8.02
N VAL A 79 11.03 7.00 -8.30
CA VAL A 79 11.40 6.60 -9.66
C VAL A 79 10.19 6.38 -10.58
N GLN A 80 8.99 6.25 -10.03
CA GLN A 80 7.74 6.10 -10.79
C GLN A 80 7.21 7.44 -11.33
N ILE A 81 7.76 8.56 -10.83
CA ILE A 81 7.35 9.89 -11.27
C ILE A 81 8.03 10.24 -12.60
N PRO A 82 7.28 10.57 -13.65
CA PRO A 82 7.84 11.03 -14.91
C PRO A 82 8.80 12.22 -14.71
N GLY A 83 10.03 12.08 -15.19
CA GLY A 83 11.08 13.09 -15.03
C GLY A 83 12.05 12.83 -13.88
N ILE A 84 11.81 11.84 -13.03
CA ILE A 84 12.73 11.40 -11.99
C ILE A 84 13.39 10.08 -12.40
N GLY A 85 14.69 10.13 -12.70
CA GLY A 85 15.46 8.93 -12.96
C GLY A 85 15.98 8.25 -11.69
N PRO A 86 16.44 7.00 -11.77
CA PRO A 86 16.92 6.25 -10.60
C PRO A 86 18.00 6.95 -9.80
N ALA A 87 18.97 7.61 -10.44
CA ALA A 87 20.01 8.35 -9.75
C ALA A 87 19.46 9.60 -9.03
N THR A 88 18.53 10.33 -9.66
CA THR A 88 17.87 11.48 -9.05
C THR A 88 17.00 11.06 -7.86
N ALA A 89 16.25 9.95 -8.00
CA ALA A 89 15.46 9.41 -6.90
C ALA A 89 16.34 9.01 -5.70
N PHE A 90 17.49 8.38 -5.97
CA PHE A 90 18.44 8.02 -4.93
C PHE A 90 19.02 9.25 -4.21
N SER A 91 19.50 10.26 -4.96
CA SER A 91 20.00 11.51 -4.37
C SER A 91 18.90 12.26 -3.62
N ALA A 92 17.67 12.29 -4.13
CA ALA A 92 16.55 12.94 -3.45
C ALA A 92 16.29 12.29 -2.08
N ALA A 93 16.26 10.98 -2.02
CA ALA A 93 16.04 10.26 -0.77
C ALA A 93 17.24 10.35 0.18
N GLN A 94 18.47 10.18 -0.33
CA GLN A 94 19.67 10.12 0.50
C GLN A 94 20.16 11.50 0.94
N ASP A 95 20.19 12.49 0.03
CA ASP A 95 20.81 13.78 0.29
C ASP A 95 19.80 14.81 0.86
N LEU A 96 18.51 14.68 0.48
CA LEU A 96 17.44 15.59 0.90
C LEU A 96 16.43 14.95 1.85
N GLY A 97 16.53 13.65 2.15
CA GLY A 97 15.62 12.97 3.05
C GLY A 97 14.18 12.79 2.52
N ILE A 98 13.99 12.87 1.20
CA ILE A 98 12.68 12.79 0.56
C ILE A 98 12.23 11.32 0.52
N GLY A 99 11.28 10.95 1.38
CA GLY A 99 10.76 9.58 1.51
C GLY A 99 9.37 9.37 0.92
N SER A 100 8.65 10.46 0.60
CA SER A 100 7.27 10.41 0.11
C SER A 100 6.99 11.42 -1.00
N PHE A 101 5.83 11.28 -1.65
CA PHE A 101 5.36 12.27 -2.63
C PHE A 101 5.08 13.64 -2.00
N SER A 102 4.63 13.67 -0.75
CA SER A 102 4.44 14.93 -0.02
C SER A 102 5.76 15.65 0.22
N ASP A 103 6.78 14.94 0.74
CA ASP A 103 8.11 15.50 0.94
C ASP A 103 8.70 16.05 -0.37
N LEU A 104 8.46 15.33 -1.48
CA LEU A 104 8.90 15.77 -2.80
C LEU A 104 8.19 17.05 -3.24
N ALA A 105 6.89 17.17 -3.05
CA ALA A 105 6.13 18.38 -3.36
C ALA A 105 6.67 19.57 -2.56
N ASP A 106 6.79 19.42 -1.24
CA ASP A 106 7.30 20.45 -0.33
C ASP A 106 8.75 20.87 -0.69
N SER A 107 9.60 19.90 -1.04
CA SER A 107 10.97 20.14 -1.46
C SER A 107 11.08 20.91 -2.80
N ILE A 108 10.16 20.66 -3.73
CA ILE A 108 10.07 21.40 -4.99
C ILE A 108 9.56 22.83 -4.75
N GLU A 109 8.52 22.99 -3.95
CA GLU A 109 7.91 24.29 -3.65
C GLU A 109 8.87 25.20 -2.86
N SER A 110 9.64 24.63 -1.94
CA SER A 110 10.69 25.37 -1.19
C SER A 110 11.95 25.64 -2.02
N GLY A 111 12.08 25.08 -3.21
CA GLY A 111 13.28 25.26 -4.06
C GLY A 111 14.46 24.33 -3.71
N VAL A 112 14.35 23.52 -2.67
CA VAL A 112 15.43 22.62 -2.22
C VAL A 112 15.73 21.54 -3.25
N PHE A 113 14.71 21.00 -3.91
CA PHE A 113 14.85 19.94 -4.93
C PHE A 113 15.71 20.37 -6.13
N GLN A 114 15.73 21.68 -6.47
CA GLN A 114 16.53 22.24 -7.55
C GLN A 114 18.04 22.23 -7.26
N SER A 115 18.46 21.97 -6.01
CA SER A 115 19.88 21.77 -5.68
C SER A 115 20.47 20.48 -6.25
N LEU A 116 19.62 19.54 -6.62
CA LEU A 116 20.07 18.28 -7.21
C LEU A 116 20.59 18.47 -8.64
N PRO A 117 21.64 17.71 -9.05
CA PRO A 117 22.19 17.78 -10.39
C PRO A 117 21.15 17.52 -11.48
N ARG A 118 21.17 18.32 -12.54
CA ARG A 118 20.28 18.22 -13.72
C ARG A 118 18.82 18.57 -13.44
N ILE A 119 18.47 19.00 -12.26
CA ILE A 119 17.16 19.55 -11.95
C ILE A 119 17.15 21.04 -12.28
N THR A 120 16.20 21.44 -13.11
CA THR A 120 15.95 22.84 -13.49
C THR A 120 14.56 23.23 -12.98
N GLU A 121 14.32 24.53 -12.83
CA GLU A 121 13.00 25.04 -12.45
C GLU A 121 11.87 24.51 -13.36
N LYS A 122 12.12 24.45 -14.67
CA LYS A 122 11.15 23.97 -15.65
C LYS A 122 10.77 22.49 -15.45
N ASN A 123 11.76 21.62 -15.23
CA ASN A 123 11.48 20.19 -15.04
C ASN A 123 10.95 19.91 -13.63
N SER A 124 11.37 20.64 -12.60
CA SER A 124 10.81 20.52 -11.25
C SER A 124 9.31 20.88 -11.21
N LEU A 125 8.87 21.94 -11.90
CA LEU A 125 7.45 22.26 -12.04
C LEU A 125 6.65 21.18 -12.81
N SER A 126 7.26 20.51 -13.77
CA SER A 126 6.63 19.37 -14.44
C SER A 126 6.52 18.17 -13.51
N ILE A 127 7.55 17.88 -12.74
CA ILE A 127 7.54 16.84 -11.71
C ILE A 127 6.47 17.14 -10.66
N LEU A 128 6.39 18.37 -10.15
CA LEU A 128 5.38 18.78 -9.17
C LEU A 128 3.95 18.52 -9.65
N ARG A 129 3.66 18.82 -10.92
CA ARG A 129 2.34 18.49 -11.49
C ARG A 129 2.03 17.00 -11.43
N HIS A 130 2.98 16.13 -11.78
CA HIS A 130 2.79 14.68 -11.70
C HIS A 130 2.64 14.18 -10.25
N VAL A 131 3.41 14.78 -9.33
CA VAL A 131 3.32 14.49 -7.89
C VAL A 131 1.95 14.88 -7.36
N ASN A 132 1.48 16.10 -7.63
CA ASN A 132 0.17 16.57 -7.17
C ASN A 132 -0.96 15.70 -7.75
N MET A 133 -0.88 15.33 -9.03
CA MET A 133 -1.84 14.37 -9.62
C MET A 133 -1.83 13.02 -8.90
N ARG A 134 -0.65 12.52 -8.47
CA ARG A 134 -0.54 11.29 -7.70
C ARG A 134 -1.11 11.43 -6.29
N ILE A 135 -0.85 12.55 -5.62
CA ILE A 135 -1.41 12.87 -4.30
C ILE A 135 -2.95 12.97 -4.40
N GLU A 136 -3.48 13.69 -5.39
CA GLU A 136 -4.93 13.84 -5.62
C GLU A 136 -5.62 12.53 -5.99
N GLN A 137 -4.97 11.68 -6.80
CA GLN A 137 -5.49 10.36 -7.16
C GLN A 137 -5.39 9.35 -6.03
N GLY A 138 -4.56 9.64 -5.01
CA GLY A 138 -4.21 8.74 -3.93
C GLY A 138 -3.33 7.57 -4.40
N VAL A 139 -2.73 6.88 -3.44
CA VAL A 139 -2.02 5.62 -3.70
C VAL A 139 -3.05 4.57 -4.10
N ARG A 140 -2.80 3.87 -5.22
CA ARG A 140 -3.64 2.73 -5.64
C ARG A 140 -2.78 1.48 -5.75
N ILE A 141 -3.20 0.46 -5.06
CA ILE A 141 -2.55 -0.87 -5.06
C ILE A 141 -3.50 -1.94 -5.57
N SER A 142 -2.97 -3.06 -6.06
CA SER A 142 -3.80 -4.19 -6.46
C SER A 142 -4.53 -4.78 -5.25
N ILE A 143 -5.68 -5.40 -5.49
CA ILE A 143 -6.48 -6.03 -4.43
C ILE A 143 -5.67 -7.08 -3.65
N GLY A 144 -4.82 -7.88 -4.31
CA GLY A 144 -3.97 -8.88 -3.64
C GLY A 144 -3.04 -8.22 -2.63
N ARG A 145 -2.29 -7.17 -3.04
CA ARG A 145 -1.45 -6.41 -2.12
C ARG A 145 -2.24 -5.74 -0.99
N ALA A 146 -3.44 -5.24 -1.29
CA ALA A 146 -4.30 -4.64 -0.27
C ALA A 146 -4.78 -5.66 0.76
N GLN A 147 -5.05 -6.91 0.33
CA GLN A 147 -5.41 -8.02 1.22
C GLN A 147 -4.24 -8.42 2.12
N ASP A 148 -3.01 -8.48 1.58
CA ASP A 148 -1.80 -8.77 2.37
C ASP A 148 -1.59 -7.68 3.44
N CYS A 149 -1.60 -6.40 3.05
CA CYS A 149 -1.50 -5.27 4.00
C CYS A 149 -2.60 -5.29 5.05
N ALA A 150 -3.84 -5.66 4.67
CA ALA A 150 -4.94 -5.76 5.61
C ALA A 150 -4.76 -6.91 6.60
N ALA A 151 -4.25 -8.05 6.14
CA ALA A 151 -3.95 -9.20 6.99
C ALA A 151 -2.88 -8.87 8.05
N ASP A 152 -1.81 -8.18 7.64
CA ASP A 152 -0.75 -7.75 8.55
C ASP A 152 -1.30 -6.81 9.66
N VAL A 153 -2.11 -5.83 9.28
CA VAL A 153 -2.75 -4.90 10.23
C VAL A 153 -3.69 -5.64 11.19
N MET A 154 -4.53 -6.56 10.69
CA MET A 154 -5.43 -7.33 11.53
C MET A 154 -4.66 -8.21 12.52
N MET A 155 -3.63 -8.91 12.06
CA MET A 155 -2.79 -9.78 12.90
C MET A 155 -2.08 -8.97 14.00
N GLU A 156 -1.47 -7.83 13.65
CA GLU A 156 -0.79 -6.98 14.63
C GLU A 156 -1.78 -6.42 15.66
N LEU A 157 -2.95 -5.95 15.22
CA LEU A 157 -3.96 -5.36 16.10
C LEU A 157 -4.54 -6.42 17.05
N GLU A 158 -4.88 -7.61 16.57
CA GLU A 158 -5.36 -8.74 17.38
C GLU A 158 -4.31 -9.20 18.41
N SER A 159 -3.02 -9.14 18.06
CA SER A 159 -1.92 -9.46 18.99
C SER A 159 -1.80 -8.45 20.13
N ARG A 160 -2.17 -7.19 19.89
CA ARG A 160 -2.12 -6.10 20.89
C ARG A 160 -3.38 -5.93 21.72
N CYS A 161 -4.52 -6.38 21.20
CA CYS A 161 -5.83 -6.17 21.79
C CYS A 161 -6.62 -7.48 21.92
N SER A 162 -6.58 -8.08 23.11
CA SER A 162 -7.26 -9.36 23.39
C SER A 162 -8.80 -9.28 23.41
N GLY A 163 -9.37 -8.08 23.43
CA GLY A 163 -10.83 -7.86 23.50
C GLY A 163 -11.49 -7.59 22.14
N ILE A 164 -10.78 -7.82 21.04
CA ILE A 164 -11.38 -7.79 19.71
C ILE A 164 -12.23 -9.05 19.52
N ALA A 165 -13.54 -8.88 19.44
CA ALA A 165 -14.48 -9.98 19.20
C ALA A 165 -14.54 -10.33 17.70
N LYS A 166 -14.41 -9.33 16.83
CA LYS A 166 -14.41 -9.52 15.37
C LYS A 166 -13.75 -8.33 14.66
N ILE A 167 -12.95 -8.60 13.64
CA ILE A 167 -12.42 -7.59 12.74
C ILE A 167 -12.52 -8.07 11.30
N THR A 168 -12.80 -7.18 10.36
CA THR A 168 -12.85 -7.51 8.94
C THR A 168 -12.63 -6.27 8.08
N VAL A 169 -12.23 -6.51 6.83
CA VAL A 169 -12.14 -5.45 5.82
C VAL A 169 -13.52 -5.05 5.29
N ALA A 170 -13.66 -3.78 4.95
CA ALA A 170 -14.84 -3.20 4.32
C ALA A 170 -14.46 -2.51 2.99
N GLY A 171 -15.33 -1.66 2.48
CA GLY A 171 -15.06 -0.82 1.31
C GLY A 171 -14.68 -1.60 0.05
N SER A 172 -13.72 -1.06 -0.68
CA SER A 172 -13.28 -1.58 -1.98
C SER A 172 -12.74 -3.00 -1.93
N ILE A 173 -11.99 -3.38 -0.89
CA ILE A 173 -11.50 -4.76 -0.74
C ILE A 173 -12.67 -5.74 -0.62
N ARG A 174 -13.64 -5.44 0.24
CA ARG A 174 -14.81 -6.30 0.42
C ARG A 174 -15.67 -6.40 -0.84
N ARG A 175 -15.73 -5.34 -1.67
CA ARG A 175 -16.42 -5.36 -2.97
C ARG A 175 -15.64 -6.04 -4.08
N GLY A 176 -14.38 -6.43 -3.86
CA GLY A 176 -13.55 -7.09 -4.86
C GLY A 176 -13.06 -6.18 -5.98
N THR A 177 -12.85 -4.87 -5.73
CA THR A 177 -12.34 -3.95 -6.76
C THR A 177 -10.88 -4.21 -7.06
N GLU A 178 -10.49 -4.21 -8.33
CA GLU A 178 -9.12 -4.54 -8.78
C GLU A 178 -8.05 -3.61 -8.19
N LEU A 179 -8.37 -2.31 -8.05
CA LEU A 179 -7.50 -1.29 -7.48
C LEU A 179 -8.12 -0.68 -6.23
N VAL A 180 -7.32 -0.58 -5.19
CA VAL A 180 -7.71 -0.12 -3.85
C VAL A 180 -6.89 1.11 -3.50
N SER A 181 -7.54 2.20 -3.09
CA SER A 181 -6.89 3.45 -2.66
C SER A 181 -6.82 3.62 -1.15
N ASN A 182 -7.66 2.89 -0.40
CA ASN A 182 -7.65 2.90 1.05
C ASN A 182 -8.11 1.54 1.60
N ILE A 183 -7.67 1.20 2.79
CA ILE A 183 -8.04 -0.04 3.49
C ILE A 183 -8.90 0.31 4.69
N ASN A 184 -10.14 -0.12 4.66
CA ASN A 184 -11.11 0.17 5.70
C ASN A 184 -11.41 -1.08 6.52
N PHE A 185 -11.42 -0.93 7.85
CA PHE A 185 -11.74 -2.00 8.78
C PHE A 185 -12.99 -1.66 9.58
N ILE A 186 -13.79 -2.68 9.87
CA ILE A 186 -14.80 -2.66 10.90
C ILE A 186 -14.38 -3.64 11.98
N CYS A 187 -14.32 -3.15 13.20
CA CYS A 187 -13.93 -3.93 14.38
C CYS A 187 -15.04 -3.91 15.42
N ALA A 188 -15.39 -5.08 15.92
CA ALA A 188 -16.25 -5.20 17.08
C ALA A 188 -15.44 -5.60 18.30
N VAL A 189 -15.75 -5.00 19.44
CA VAL A 189 -15.16 -5.33 20.74
C VAL A 189 -16.17 -6.05 21.63
N ASP A 190 -15.67 -6.86 22.55
CA ASP A 190 -16.48 -7.47 23.59
C ASP A 190 -17.02 -6.40 24.59
N GLU A 191 -17.93 -6.81 25.46
CA GLU A 191 -18.58 -5.90 26.43
C GLU A 191 -17.61 -5.27 27.45
N LYS A 192 -16.47 -5.91 27.69
CA LYS A 192 -15.48 -5.51 28.71
C LYS A 192 -14.40 -4.59 28.15
N THR A 193 -14.24 -4.55 26.81
CA THR A 193 -13.18 -3.82 26.15
C THR A 193 -13.64 -2.41 25.80
N GLU A 194 -12.86 -1.44 26.20
CA GLU A 194 -13.08 -0.05 25.81
C GLU A 194 -12.65 0.15 24.33
N ILE A 195 -13.54 0.74 23.55
CA ILE A 195 -13.32 1.06 22.14
C ILE A 195 -12.00 1.85 21.95
N ARG A 196 -11.74 2.80 22.84
CA ARG A 196 -10.54 3.65 22.81
C ARG A 196 -9.24 2.87 22.91
N THR A 197 -9.22 1.69 23.54
CA THR A 197 -8.03 0.80 23.60
C THR A 197 -7.64 0.33 22.20
N VAL A 198 -8.62 -0.07 21.38
CA VAL A 198 -8.38 -0.51 20.00
C VAL A 198 -7.96 0.66 19.11
N ILE A 199 -8.58 1.84 19.27
CA ILE A 199 -8.22 3.05 18.55
C ILE A 199 -6.76 3.44 18.81
N ASN A 200 -6.32 3.46 20.08
CA ASN A 200 -4.96 3.78 20.46
C ASN A 200 -3.96 2.75 19.90
N ALA A 201 -4.29 1.46 19.93
CA ALA A 201 -3.45 0.42 19.35
C ALA A 201 -3.33 0.59 17.83
N PHE A 202 -4.44 0.90 17.14
CA PHE A 202 -4.47 1.11 15.69
C PHE A 202 -3.62 2.30 15.24
N THR A 203 -3.64 3.41 15.99
CA THR A 203 -2.84 4.60 15.67
C THR A 203 -1.34 4.46 15.96
N THR A 204 -0.93 3.37 16.59
CA THR A 204 0.47 3.07 16.96
C THR A 204 0.99 1.77 16.34
N LEU A 205 0.35 1.26 15.28
CA LEU A 205 0.81 0.09 14.54
C LEU A 205 2.17 0.34 13.89
N SER A 206 2.90 -0.74 13.63
CA SER A 206 4.27 -0.68 13.08
C SER A 206 4.36 0.04 11.73
N ASN A 207 3.31 0.00 10.94
CA ASN A 207 3.21 0.66 9.63
C ASN A 207 2.60 2.07 9.69
N THR A 208 2.19 2.58 10.87
CA THR A 208 1.68 3.94 11.01
C THR A 208 2.79 4.95 10.79
N HIS A 209 2.61 5.82 9.80
CA HIS A 209 3.51 6.94 9.54
C HIS A 209 2.93 8.27 10.03
N ILE A 210 1.72 8.62 9.59
CA ILE A 210 1.03 9.85 10.00
C ILE A 210 -0.39 9.49 10.42
N VAL A 211 -0.77 9.90 11.63
CA VAL A 211 -2.17 9.81 12.08
C VAL A 211 -2.94 10.99 11.48
N LEU A 212 -3.89 10.69 10.60
CA LEU A 212 -4.68 11.68 9.87
C LEU A 212 -5.90 12.14 10.65
N MET A 213 -6.50 11.22 11.42
CA MET A 213 -7.69 11.49 12.23
C MET A 213 -7.86 10.39 13.28
N HIS A 214 -8.30 10.75 14.45
CA HIS A 214 -8.87 9.82 15.44
C HIS A 214 -9.92 10.52 16.29
N ASP A 215 -10.94 9.77 16.64
CA ASP A 215 -11.96 10.12 17.63
C ASP A 215 -12.18 8.95 18.59
N ASP A 216 -13.28 8.96 19.35
CA ASP A 216 -13.57 7.94 20.37
C ASP A 216 -13.85 6.54 19.78
N SER A 217 -14.20 6.45 18.49
CA SER A 217 -14.62 5.20 17.84
C SER A 217 -14.07 4.97 16.44
N SER A 218 -13.30 5.92 15.93
CA SER A 218 -12.73 5.86 14.59
C SER A 218 -11.31 6.37 14.57
N ALA A 219 -10.48 5.82 13.70
CA ALA A 219 -9.16 6.35 13.44
C ALA A 219 -8.77 6.15 11.97
N LYS A 220 -7.89 7.03 11.49
CA LYS A 220 -7.28 6.95 10.18
C LYS A 220 -5.80 7.31 10.28
N PHE A 221 -4.95 6.52 9.62
CA PHE A 221 -3.55 6.85 9.42
C PHE A 221 -3.13 6.59 7.96
N SER A 222 -2.01 7.16 7.55
CA SER A 222 -1.30 6.75 6.34
C SER A 222 -0.01 6.04 6.69
N ASP A 223 0.38 5.07 5.84
CA ASP A 223 1.73 4.51 5.89
C ASP A 223 2.74 5.42 5.16
N LYS A 224 4.01 5.01 5.13
CA LYS A 224 5.08 5.75 4.42
C LYS A 224 4.83 5.90 2.91
N SER A 225 4.04 5.02 2.31
CA SER A 225 3.68 5.09 0.88
C SER A 225 2.53 6.07 0.60
N GLY A 226 1.86 6.57 1.65
CA GLY A 226 0.66 7.38 1.54
C GLY A 226 -0.62 6.55 1.40
N LEU A 227 -0.56 5.22 1.53
CA LEU A 227 -1.76 4.38 1.57
C LEU A 227 -2.51 4.62 2.88
N GLU A 228 -3.79 4.91 2.77
CA GLU A 228 -4.62 5.21 3.94
C GLU A 228 -5.26 3.95 4.53
N PHE A 229 -5.22 3.87 5.84
CA PHE A 229 -5.88 2.83 6.65
C PHE A 229 -6.88 3.50 7.57
N SER A 230 -8.09 2.98 7.64
CA SER A 230 -9.11 3.48 8.56
C SER A 230 -9.80 2.35 9.30
N ILE A 231 -10.14 2.59 10.54
CA ILE A 231 -10.91 1.67 11.38
C ILE A 231 -12.13 2.37 11.97
N LYS A 232 -13.24 1.66 12.00
CA LYS A 232 -14.38 2.00 12.85
C LYS A 232 -14.57 0.87 13.85
N VAL A 233 -14.62 1.21 15.12
CA VAL A 233 -14.81 0.29 16.23
C VAL A 233 -16.21 0.46 16.79
N VAL A 234 -16.94 -0.63 16.91
CA VAL A 234 -18.33 -0.66 17.38
C VAL A 234 -18.53 -1.77 18.43
N LYS A 235 -19.67 -1.79 19.07
CA LYS A 235 -20.11 -2.94 19.85
C LYS A 235 -20.59 -4.07 18.94
N MET A 236 -20.55 -5.32 19.43
CA MET A 236 -20.85 -6.50 18.64
C MET A 236 -22.25 -6.47 18.01
N GLU A 237 -23.22 -5.94 18.71
CA GLU A 237 -24.59 -5.76 18.25
C GLU A 237 -24.71 -4.85 17.02
N SER A 238 -23.89 -3.82 16.91
CA SER A 238 -23.87 -2.87 15.78
C SER A 238 -23.00 -3.31 14.62
N PHE A 239 -22.23 -4.40 14.75
CA PHE A 239 -21.21 -4.82 13.76
C PHE A 239 -21.80 -5.04 12.36
N GLY A 240 -22.95 -5.70 12.26
CA GLY A 240 -23.59 -6.01 10.98
C GLY A 240 -23.98 -4.74 10.20
N GLY A 241 -24.67 -3.83 10.85
CA GLY A 241 -25.08 -2.55 10.28
C GLY A 241 -23.89 -1.67 9.88
N ALA A 242 -22.90 -1.54 10.76
CA ALA A 242 -21.67 -0.79 10.46
C ALA A 242 -20.89 -1.38 9.27
N LEU A 243 -20.82 -2.70 9.16
CA LEU A 243 -20.16 -3.38 8.04
C LEU A 243 -20.91 -3.16 6.73
N VAL A 244 -22.24 -3.21 6.73
CA VAL A 244 -23.07 -2.90 5.55
C VAL A 244 -22.82 -1.46 5.11
N TYR A 245 -22.89 -0.50 6.04
CA TYR A 245 -22.62 0.91 5.76
C TYR A 245 -21.23 1.12 5.15
N ALA A 246 -20.19 0.60 5.78
CA ALA A 246 -18.80 0.78 5.36
C ALA A 246 -18.44 0.02 4.08
N THR A 247 -19.22 -0.99 3.70
CA THR A 247 -18.97 -1.74 2.46
C THR A 247 -19.22 -0.87 1.23
N GLY A 248 -20.24 0.01 1.23
CA GLY A 248 -20.56 0.87 0.09
C GLY A 248 -21.02 0.07 -1.15
N SER A 249 -21.01 0.63 -2.35
CA SER A 249 -20.49 1.96 -2.74
C SER A 249 -21.31 3.10 -2.14
N ILE A 250 -20.88 4.36 -2.34
CA ILE A 250 -21.61 5.54 -1.84
C ILE A 250 -23.06 5.51 -2.34
N ALA A 251 -23.27 5.35 -3.65
CA ALA A 251 -24.62 5.29 -4.24
C ALA A 251 -25.47 4.12 -3.68
N HIS A 252 -24.85 2.97 -3.39
CA HIS A 252 -25.54 1.84 -2.76
C HIS A 252 -25.90 2.16 -1.31
N GLY A 253 -24.97 2.78 -0.58
CA GLY A 253 -25.20 3.22 0.81
C GLY A 253 -26.33 4.23 0.94
N GLU A 254 -26.39 5.23 0.05
CA GLU A 254 -27.50 6.21 0.03
C GLU A 254 -28.84 5.51 -0.21
N LYS A 255 -28.90 4.57 -1.15
CA LYS A 255 -30.14 3.82 -1.40
C LYS A 255 -30.55 2.93 -0.23
N LEU A 256 -29.60 2.33 0.48
CA LEU A 256 -29.88 1.54 1.69
C LEU A 256 -30.37 2.43 2.85
N LYS A 257 -29.84 3.66 2.99
CA LYS A 257 -30.35 4.63 3.98
C LYS A 257 -31.81 5.00 3.72
N GLU A 258 -32.18 5.29 2.45
CA GLU A 258 -33.56 5.56 2.08
C GLU A 258 -34.49 4.39 2.49
N ILE A 259 -34.09 3.15 2.13
CA ILE A 259 -34.86 1.94 2.46
C ILE A 259 -34.95 1.75 3.98
N ALA A 260 -33.89 2.02 4.71
CA ALA A 260 -33.89 1.92 6.18
C ALA A 260 -34.90 2.92 6.78
N VAL A 261 -34.89 4.17 6.33
CA VAL A 261 -35.85 5.20 6.80
C VAL A 261 -37.29 4.79 6.50
N ASP A 262 -37.59 4.28 5.32
CA ASP A 262 -38.93 3.80 4.96
C ASP A 262 -39.37 2.61 5.84
N ALA A 263 -38.42 1.87 6.41
CA ALA A 263 -38.67 0.78 7.35
C ALA A 263 -38.65 1.19 8.84
N GLY A 264 -38.55 2.49 9.13
CA GLY A 264 -38.46 2.99 10.51
C GLY A 264 -37.08 2.79 11.17
N LEU A 265 -36.02 2.65 10.35
CA LEU A 265 -34.64 2.37 10.79
C LEU A 265 -33.69 3.50 10.34
N GLU A 266 -32.56 3.61 11.03
CA GLU A 266 -31.45 4.49 10.66
C GLU A 266 -30.19 3.65 10.40
N LEU A 267 -29.64 3.76 9.18
CA LEU A 267 -28.36 3.15 8.82
C LEU A 267 -27.26 4.22 8.88
N SER A 268 -26.30 4.03 9.79
CA SER A 268 -25.20 4.96 10.05
C SER A 268 -23.84 4.24 10.11
N PRO A 269 -22.70 4.96 10.21
CA PRO A 269 -21.39 4.35 10.46
C PRO A 269 -21.34 3.52 11.75
N ASP A 270 -22.20 3.84 12.72
CA ASP A 270 -22.25 3.19 14.03
C ASP A 270 -23.10 1.92 14.03
N GLY A 271 -23.87 1.68 12.99
CA GLY A 271 -24.71 0.49 12.86
C GLY A 271 -26.08 0.76 12.23
N LEU A 272 -26.99 -0.17 12.48
CA LEU A 272 -28.41 -0.06 12.13
C LEU A 272 -29.23 0.06 13.42
N PHE A 273 -30.07 1.07 13.51
CA PHE A 273 -30.81 1.41 14.72
C PHE A 273 -32.28 1.60 14.41
N GLU A 274 -33.13 1.32 15.38
CA GLU A 274 -34.54 1.67 15.32
C GLU A 274 -34.72 3.19 15.54
N LEU A 275 -35.43 3.88 14.63
CA LEU A 275 -35.55 5.34 14.68
C LEU A 275 -36.27 5.87 15.95
N GLU A 276 -37.25 5.11 16.47
CA GLU A 276 -38.02 5.55 17.61
C GLU A 276 -37.29 5.35 18.94
N SER A 277 -36.61 4.20 19.09
CA SER A 277 -35.98 3.81 20.38
C SER A 277 -34.49 4.11 20.41
N GLY A 278 -33.83 4.25 19.22
CA GLY A 278 -32.37 4.34 19.09
C GLY A 278 -31.65 3.04 19.46
N LEU A 279 -32.35 1.92 19.57
CA LEU A 279 -31.74 0.64 19.91
C LEU A 279 -31.13 0.00 18.67
N PRO A 280 -29.98 -0.69 18.79
CA PRO A 280 -29.36 -1.43 17.70
C PRO A 280 -30.22 -2.63 17.30
N ILE A 281 -30.17 -2.97 16.00
CA ILE A 281 -30.88 -4.09 15.38
C ILE A 281 -29.88 -5.16 14.96
#